data_c353df4caa8965286faa9a501ee57ee2
#
_entry.id   c353df4caa8965286faa9a501ee57ee2
#
_cell.length_a   1.000
_cell.length_b   1.000
_cell.length_c   1.000
_cell.angle_alpha   90.00
_cell.angle_beta   90.00
_cell.angle_gamma   90.00
#
_symmetry.space_group_name_H-M   'P 1'
#
loop_
_entity.id
_entity.type
_entity.pdbx_description
1 polymer ?
#
loop_
_entity_poly.entity_id
_entity_poly.type
_entity_poly.pdbx_seq_one_letter_code
_entity_poly.pdbx_strand_id
1 'polypeptide(L)'
;YKPTQSDSLQVWTCGGLSEAFLDLNQVYTMHTGHNIQYTGAFAGAIGKSLLAEKSRTEVFGARGLDLAKNMRKKGVSLAFEPLCFTDYVIVTPKGNPAGIRDLKDMAEPGVRVMLPLGASPPGSASVKGIMKLSGLTDGIMKNLMAENACVISMMCDLVEGKADVSIIEKRLTTHDRFKDRIEYFSIPAQFVPPAPLT
;
A
#
# COMPACT_ATOMS: atom_id res chain seq x y z
N TYR A 1 20.59 -6.53 23.11
CA TYR A 1 19.11 -6.66 23.10
C TYR A 1 18.64 -7.03 24.49
N LYS A 2 17.86 -6.17 25.14
CA LYS A 2 17.09 -6.57 26.33
C LYS A 2 15.68 -6.84 25.84
N PRO A 3 15.15 -8.08 25.98
CA PRO A 3 13.75 -8.32 25.68
C PRO A 3 12.88 -7.41 26.52
N THR A 4 11.82 -6.88 25.94
CA THR A 4 10.79 -6.20 26.70
C THR A 4 10.21 -7.22 27.67
N GLN A 5 10.15 -6.90 28.96
CA GLN A 5 9.63 -7.80 30.01
C GLN A 5 8.09 -7.93 29.97
N SER A 6 7.47 -7.83 28.79
CA SER A 6 6.04 -8.04 28.65
C SER A 6 5.78 -9.43 28.13
N ASP A 7 4.78 -10.12 28.68
CA ASP A 7 4.28 -11.43 28.17
C ASP A 7 3.63 -11.29 26.78
N SER A 8 3.83 -10.17 26.10
CA SER A 8 3.25 -9.82 24.81
C SER A 8 4.32 -9.41 23.80
N LEU A 9 4.17 -9.90 22.56
CA LEU A 9 4.99 -9.52 21.43
C LEU A 9 4.56 -8.15 20.87
N GLN A 10 5.51 -7.23 20.71
CA GLN A 10 5.24 -5.93 20.10
C GLN A 10 5.34 -6.04 18.58
N VAL A 11 4.25 -5.79 17.89
CA VAL A 11 4.18 -5.83 16.42
C VAL A 11 3.77 -4.46 15.89
N TRP A 12 4.65 -3.81 15.16
CA TRP A 12 4.39 -2.51 14.57
C TRP A 12 4.37 -2.61 13.06
N THR A 13 3.40 -1.98 12.41
CA THR A 13 3.32 -1.98 10.95
C THR A 13 2.93 -0.63 10.38
N CYS A 14 3.13 -0.49 9.07
CA CYS A 14 2.45 0.56 8.33
C CYS A 14 0.92 0.41 8.48
N GLY A 15 0.21 1.49 8.75
CA GLY A 15 -1.26 1.48 8.85
C GLY A 15 -1.96 0.89 7.63
N GLY A 16 -1.32 0.93 6.45
CA GLY A 16 -1.82 0.25 5.26
C GLY A 16 -1.73 -1.29 5.28
N LEU A 17 -1.13 -1.89 6.29
CA LEU A 17 -1.09 -3.35 6.50
C LEU A 17 -1.97 -3.77 7.69
N SER A 18 -2.63 -2.84 8.37
CA SER A 18 -3.31 -3.10 9.64
C SER A 18 -4.37 -4.18 9.55
N GLU A 19 -5.16 -4.23 8.49
CA GLU A 19 -6.22 -5.22 8.33
C GLU A 19 -5.64 -6.65 8.30
N ALA A 20 -4.65 -6.88 7.43
CA ALA A 20 -4.01 -8.19 7.31
C ALA A 20 -3.26 -8.58 8.60
N PHE A 21 -2.61 -7.63 9.26
CA PHE A 21 -1.88 -7.92 10.49
C PHE A 21 -2.81 -8.14 11.69
N LEU A 22 -3.98 -7.52 11.75
CA LEU A 22 -4.95 -7.82 12.80
C LEU A 22 -5.42 -9.27 12.70
N ASP A 23 -5.74 -9.76 11.50
CA ASP A 23 -6.12 -11.15 11.27
C ASP A 23 -4.96 -12.11 11.58
N LEU A 24 -3.74 -11.81 11.09
CA LEU A 24 -2.55 -12.62 11.37
C LEU A 24 -2.22 -12.69 12.86
N ASN A 25 -2.33 -11.58 13.57
CA ASN A 25 -2.08 -11.52 15.01
C ASN A 25 -3.08 -12.37 15.79
N GLN A 26 -4.35 -12.35 15.38
CA GLN A 26 -5.38 -13.21 15.99
C GLN A 26 -5.06 -14.69 15.78
N VAL A 27 -4.72 -15.09 14.57
CA VAL A 27 -4.33 -16.47 14.24
C VAL A 27 -3.09 -16.87 15.04
N TYR A 28 -2.07 -16.01 15.10
CA TYR A 28 -0.86 -16.29 15.88
C TYR A 28 -1.15 -16.48 17.36
N THR A 29 -1.94 -15.60 17.97
CA THR A 29 -2.33 -15.70 19.38
C THR A 29 -3.08 -17.02 19.65
N MET A 30 -4.01 -17.41 18.77
CA MET A 30 -4.75 -18.68 18.91
C MET A 30 -3.83 -19.91 18.85
N HIS A 31 -2.79 -19.87 18.02
CA HIS A 31 -1.89 -21.02 17.86
C HIS A 31 -0.80 -21.11 18.94
N THR A 32 -0.33 -19.96 19.45
CA THR A 32 0.84 -19.93 20.34
C THR A 32 0.50 -19.61 21.79
N GLY A 33 -0.69 -19.04 22.05
CA GLY A 33 -1.07 -18.50 23.35
C GLY A 33 -0.38 -17.18 23.70
N HIS A 34 0.52 -16.66 22.85
CA HIS A 34 1.19 -15.38 23.12
C HIS A 34 0.31 -14.20 22.72
N ASN A 35 0.20 -13.24 23.61
CA ASN A 35 -0.48 -11.99 23.31
C ASN A 35 0.34 -11.10 22.38
N ILE A 36 -0.33 -10.36 21.51
CA ILE A 36 0.28 -9.37 20.61
C ILE A 36 -0.22 -7.98 20.98
N GLN A 37 0.73 -7.05 21.19
CA GLN A 37 0.46 -5.62 21.24
C GLN A 37 0.75 -5.03 19.87
N TYR A 38 -0.29 -4.62 19.18
CA TYR A 38 -0.22 -4.15 17.82
C TYR A 38 -0.28 -2.63 17.71
N THR A 39 0.59 -2.04 16.88
CA THR A 39 0.57 -0.62 16.54
C THR A 39 0.64 -0.43 15.02
N GLY A 40 -0.42 0.14 14.45
CA GLY A 40 -0.46 0.57 13.05
C GLY A 40 -0.28 2.08 12.94
N ALA A 41 0.73 2.56 12.22
CA ALA A 41 0.96 3.97 12.01
C ALA A 41 1.65 4.26 10.66
N PHE A 42 2.00 5.52 10.40
CA PHE A 42 2.71 5.90 9.19
C PHE A 42 4.12 5.30 9.17
N ALA A 43 4.42 4.43 8.18
CA ALA A 43 5.68 3.67 8.12
C ALA A 43 6.93 4.55 8.19
N GLY A 44 6.90 5.72 7.55
CA GLY A 44 8.02 6.65 7.58
C GLY A 44 8.30 7.22 8.98
N ALA A 45 7.27 7.46 9.78
CA ALA A 45 7.42 7.95 11.15
C ALA A 45 7.95 6.85 12.08
N ILE A 46 7.37 5.64 11.99
CA ILE A 46 7.83 4.47 12.75
C ILE A 46 9.29 4.16 12.39
N GLY A 47 9.60 4.05 11.09
CA GLY A 47 10.95 3.75 10.63
C GLY A 47 11.99 4.77 11.08
N LYS A 48 11.66 6.06 11.05
CA LYS A 48 12.55 7.12 11.59
C LYS A 48 12.76 6.97 13.09
N SER A 49 11.72 6.66 13.86
CA SER A 49 11.82 6.46 15.30
C SER A 49 12.68 5.25 15.67
N LEU A 50 12.50 4.14 14.97
CA LEU A 50 13.31 2.93 15.13
C LEU A 50 14.77 3.16 14.74
N LEU A 51 15.03 3.82 13.60
CA LEU A 51 16.37 4.16 13.13
C LEU A 51 17.11 5.17 14.03
N ALA A 52 16.36 5.99 14.76
CA ALA A 52 16.90 6.93 15.75
C ALA A 52 16.99 6.32 17.16
N GLU A 53 16.69 5.02 17.31
CA GLU A 53 16.66 4.28 18.59
C GLU A 53 15.76 4.90 19.67
N LYS A 54 14.78 5.72 19.26
CA LYS A 54 13.80 6.36 20.15
C LYS A 54 12.64 5.46 20.52
N SER A 55 12.50 4.34 19.83
CA SER A 55 11.47 3.33 20.08
C SER A 55 12.00 1.94 19.72
N ARG A 56 11.30 0.90 20.18
CA ARG A 56 11.66 -0.51 19.96
C ARG A 56 10.40 -1.32 19.71
N THR A 57 10.53 -2.36 18.92
CA THR A 57 9.51 -3.37 18.66
C THR A 57 10.22 -4.69 18.34
N GLU A 58 9.60 -5.83 18.59
CA GLU A 58 10.15 -7.14 18.23
C GLU A 58 9.94 -7.41 16.74
N VAL A 59 8.79 -7.00 16.19
CA VAL A 59 8.45 -7.19 14.78
C VAL A 59 8.04 -5.85 14.16
N PHE A 60 8.62 -5.54 13.01
CA PHE A 60 8.25 -4.37 12.24
C PHE A 60 7.89 -4.75 10.80
N GLY A 61 6.61 -4.65 10.44
CA GLY A 61 6.12 -4.78 9.07
C GLY A 61 6.32 -3.50 8.27
N ALA A 62 7.42 -3.40 7.55
CA ALA A 62 7.71 -2.28 6.65
C ALA A 62 7.04 -2.49 5.29
N ARG A 63 6.72 -1.39 4.61
CA ARG A 63 6.14 -1.46 3.24
C ARG A 63 7.19 -1.39 2.14
N GLY A 64 8.45 -1.28 2.48
CA GLY A 64 9.50 -1.10 1.48
C GLY A 64 10.78 -1.81 1.85
N LEU A 65 11.30 -2.58 0.90
CA LEU A 65 12.54 -3.35 1.06
C LEU A 65 13.75 -2.47 1.42
N ASP A 66 13.80 -1.24 0.90
CA ASP A 66 14.91 -0.32 1.19
C ASP A 66 14.95 0.11 2.65
N LEU A 67 13.79 0.27 3.30
CA LEU A 67 13.73 0.55 4.73
C LEU A 67 14.26 -0.63 5.53
N ALA A 68 13.85 -1.85 5.22
CA ALA A 68 14.31 -3.07 5.88
C ALA A 68 15.83 -3.27 5.72
N LYS A 69 16.35 -3.09 4.50
CA LYS A 69 17.80 -3.12 4.22
C LYS A 69 18.59 -2.08 5.03
N ASN A 70 18.07 -0.85 5.12
CA ASN A 70 18.70 0.22 5.87
C ASN A 70 18.70 -0.07 7.38
N MET A 71 17.60 -0.57 7.93
CA MET A 71 17.53 -0.99 9.34
C MET A 71 18.52 -2.12 9.64
N ARG A 72 18.64 -3.10 8.76
CA ARG A 72 19.63 -4.18 8.89
C ARG A 72 21.06 -3.65 8.82
N LYS A 73 21.36 -2.76 7.87
CA LYS A 73 22.69 -2.13 7.72
C LYS A 73 23.10 -1.33 8.96
N LYS A 74 22.15 -0.68 9.62
CA LYS A 74 22.39 0.10 10.85
C LYS A 74 22.36 -0.74 12.14
N GLY A 75 22.16 -2.04 12.04
CA GLY A 75 22.09 -2.94 13.20
C GLY A 75 20.82 -2.77 14.04
N VAL A 76 19.82 -2.05 13.55
CA VAL A 76 18.53 -1.85 14.24
C VAL A 76 17.63 -3.08 14.12
N SER A 77 17.73 -3.85 13.03
CA SER A 77 17.08 -5.14 12.91
C SER A 77 18.09 -6.29 12.82
N LEU A 78 17.76 -7.43 13.40
CA LEU A 78 18.58 -8.64 13.37
C LEU A 78 18.52 -9.34 12.01
N ALA A 79 17.33 -9.37 11.42
CA ALA A 79 17.05 -9.96 10.12
C ALA A 79 15.83 -9.26 9.50
N PHE A 80 15.55 -9.53 8.24
CA PHE A 80 14.27 -9.23 7.60
C PHE A 80 13.97 -10.26 6.53
N GLU A 81 12.68 -10.50 6.30
CA GLU A 81 12.19 -11.39 5.28
C GLU A 81 11.12 -10.68 4.43
N PRO A 82 11.03 -10.94 3.13
CA PRO A 82 9.89 -10.51 2.34
C PRO A 82 8.60 -11.19 2.84
N LEU A 83 7.59 -10.40 3.16
CA LEU A 83 6.29 -10.93 3.58
C LEU A 83 5.45 -11.37 2.37
N CYS A 84 5.33 -10.50 1.37
CA CYS A 84 4.55 -10.73 0.16
C CYS A 84 4.93 -9.72 -0.93
N PHE A 85 4.35 -9.89 -2.11
CA PHE A 85 4.37 -8.87 -3.17
C PHE A 85 3.02 -8.18 -3.23
N THR A 86 3.04 -6.88 -3.49
CA THR A 86 1.82 -6.15 -3.78
C THR A 86 1.63 -6.05 -5.30
N ASP A 87 0.39 -6.27 -5.74
CA ASP A 87 -0.03 -6.13 -7.13
C ASP A 87 -0.87 -4.85 -7.31
N TYR A 88 -0.97 -4.35 -8.53
CA TYR A 88 -1.70 -3.12 -8.86
C TYR A 88 -2.76 -3.38 -9.91
N VAL A 89 -3.88 -2.66 -9.78
CA VAL A 89 -5.01 -2.74 -10.69
C VAL A 89 -5.52 -1.34 -11.04
N ILE A 90 -6.15 -1.22 -12.20
CA ILE A 90 -6.99 -0.09 -12.54
C ILE A 90 -8.31 -0.26 -11.78
N VAL A 91 -8.81 0.78 -11.16
CA VAL A 91 -10.09 0.76 -10.42
C VAL A 91 -10.99 1.89 -10.89
N THR A 92 -12.27 1.59 -11.04
CA THR A 92 -13.33 2.53 -11.43
C THR A 92 -14.48 2.45 -10.42
N PRO A 93 -15.35 3.46 -10.35
CA PRO A 93 -16.64 3.31 -9.67
C PRO A 93 -17.43 2.12 -10.24
N LYS A 94 -18.33 1.58 -9.44
CA LYS A 94 -19.25 0.48 -9.85
C LYS A 94 -19.99 0.84 -11.13
N GLY A 95 -20.09 -0.11 -12.05
CA GLY A 95 -20.70 0.08 -13.37
C GLY A 95 -19.81 0.77 -14.39
N ASN A 96 -18.59 1.17 -13.99
CA ASN A 96 -17.58 1.75 -14.89
C ASN A 96 -18.15 2.80 -15.88
N PRO A 97 -18.72 3.91 -15.38
CA PRO A 97 -19.47 4.85 -16.22
C PRO A 97 -18.65 5.51 -17.33
N ALA A 98 -17.33 5.59 -17.16
CA ALA A 98 -16.41 6.14 -18.17
C ALA A 98 -15.88 5.09 -19.16
N GLY A 99 -16.25 3.80 -19.00
CA GLY A 99 -15.86 2.72 -19.92
C GLY A 99 -14.37 2.32 -19.88
N ILE A 100 -13.65 2.68 -18.82
CA ILE A 100 -12.20 2.46 -18.68
C ILE A 100 -11.91 0.98 -18.43
N ARG A 101 -11.02 0.38 -19.23
CA ARG A 101 -10.62 -1.04 -19.07
C ARG A 101 -9.12 -1.26 -19.07
N ASP A 102 -8.36 -0.33 -19.63
CA ASP A 102 -6.90 -0.41 -19.65
C ASP A 102 -6.23 0.95 -19.38
N LEU A 103 -4.89 0.96 -19.37
CA LEU A 103 -4.11 2.17 -19.12
C LEU A 103 -4.25 3.22 -20.24
N LYS A 104 -4.58 2.82 -21.47
CA LYS A 104 -4.74 3.75 -22.60
C LYS A 104 -6.00 4.56 -22.44
N ASP A 105 -7.08 3.91 -21.97
CA ASP A 105 -8.33 4.60 -21.70
C ASP A 105 -8.16 5.71 -20.66
N MET A 106 -7.26 5.53 -19.68
CA MET A 106 -6.92 6.58 -18.70
C MET A 106 -6.27 7.82 -19.32
N ALA A 107 -5.65 7.67 -20.49
CA ALA A 107 -5.00 8.77 -21.21
C ALA A 107 -5.94 9.46 -22.22
N GLU A 108 -7.16 8.97 -22.42
CA GLU A 108 -8.14 9.56 -23.32
C GLU A 108 -8.62 10.93 -22.81
N PRO A 109 -8.84 11.90 -23.70
CA PRO A 109 -9.29 13.23 -23.31
C PRO A 109 -10.60 13.22 -22.53
N GLY A 110 -10.66 13.95 -21.44
CA GLY A 110 -11.86 14.14 -20.61
C GLY A 110 -12.03 13.10 -19.51
N VAL A 111 -11.19 12.07 -19.42
CA VAL A 111 -11.16 11.14 -18.30
C VAL A 111 -10.64 11.82 -17.05
N ARG A 112 -11.34 11.66 -15.94
CA ARG A 112 -10.97 12.24 -14.63
C ARG A 112 -10.15 11.24 -13.83
N VAL A 113 -8.85 11.47 -13.73
CA VAL A 113 -7.88 10.58 -13.07
C VAL A 113 -7.52 11.09 -11.68
N MET A 114 -7.55 10.22 -10.67
CA MET A 114 -6.91 10.43 -9.36
C MET A 114 -5.82 9.39 -9.14
N LEU A 115 -4.66 9.80 -8.63
CA LEU A 115 -3.54 8.87 -8.39
C LEU A 115 -2.92 9.08 -7.01
N PRO A 116 -2.46 8.00 -6.35
CA PRO A 116 -1.84 8.07 -5.03
C PRO A 116 -0.36 8.48 -5.11
N LEU A 117 -0.04 9.55 -5.84
CA LEU A 117 1.35 9.98 -6.10
C LEU A 117 2.03 10.57 -4.86
N GLY A 118 1.26 11.00 -3.87
CA GLY A 118 1.73 11.43 -2.56
C GLY A 118 1.81 10.31 -1.52
N ALA A 119 1.38 9.10 -1.86
CA ALA A 119 1.40 7.97 -0.92
C ALA A 119 2.83 7.50 -0.61
N SER A 120 3.00 6.90 0.57
CA SER A 120 4.29 6.29 0.94
C SER A 120 4.69 5.16 -0.02
N PRO A 121 6.00 4.95 -0.24
CA PRO A 121 6.48 3.78 -0.96
C PRO A 121 5.95 2.47 -0.36
N PRO A 122 5.71 1.44 -1.18
CA PRO A 122 5.95 1.37 -2.62
C PRO A 122 4.86 2.03 -3.48
N GLY A 123 3.72 2.44 -2.90
CA GLY A 123 2.52 2.87 -3.61
C GLY A 123 2.79 3.91 -4.70
N SER A 124 3.29 5.10 -4.33
CA SER A 124 3.57 6.15 -5.31
C SER A 124 4.63 5.77 -6.34
N ALA A 125 5.68 5.06 -5.91
CA ALA A 125 6.76 4.64 -6.80
C ALA A 125 6.28 3.62 -7.84
N SER A 126 5.45 2.65 -7.43
CA SER A 126 4.88 1.65 -8.33
C SER A 126 3.94 2.27 -9.36
N VAL A 127 3.06 3.17 -8.95
CA VAL A 127 2.15 3.87 -9.88
C VAL A 127 2.94 4.69 -10.90
N LYS A 128 3.96 5.43 -10.47
CA LYS A 128 4.87 6.15 -11.40
C LYS A 128 5.59 5.18 -12.34
N GLY A 129 6.02 4.02 -11.82
CA GLY A 129 6.64 2.95 -12.61
C GLY A 129 5.71 2.39 -13.67
N ILE A 130 4.45 2.11 -13.34
CA ILE A 130 3.42 1.63 -14.26
C ILE A 130 3.21 2.62 -15.40
N MET A 131 3.01 3.89 -15.10
CA MET A 131 2.84 4.93 -16.12
C MET A 131 4.06 5.05 -17.03
N LYS A 132 5.26 4.97 -16.47
CA LYS A 132 6.52 5.04 -17.22
C LYS A 132 6.70 3.83 -18.13
N LEU A 133 6.51 2.61 -17.61
CA LEU A 133 6.68 1.37 -18.37
C LEU A 133 5.65 1.22 -19.49
N SER A 134 4.44 1.72 -19.28
CA SER A 134 3.40 1.75 -20.31
C SER A 134 3.61 2.82 -21.39
N GLY A 135 4.51 3.80 -21.17
CA GLY A 135 4.70 4.93 -22.07
C GLY A 135 3.56 5.96 -22.03
N LEU A 136 2.63 5.86 -21.07
CA LEU A 136 1.41 6.68 -21.02
C LEU A 136 1.46 7.80 -19.99
N THR A 137 2.65 8.09 -19.42
CA THR A 137 2.81 9.09 -18.35
C THR A 137 2.18 10.43 -18.73
N ASP A 138 2.54 11.00 -19.88
CA ASP A 138 2.09 12.33 -20.27
C ASP A 138 0.56 12.39 -20.50
N GLY A 139 0.00 11.35 -21.12
CA GLY A 139 -1.44 11.24 -21.37
C GLY A 139 -2.24 11.18 -20.07
N ILE A 140 -1.84 10.28 -19.17
CA ILE A 140 -2.50 10.10 -17.88
C ILE A 140 -2.35 11.36 -17.00
N MET A 141 -1.17 11.97 -16.99
CA MET A 141 -0.91 13.17 -16.18
C MET A 141 -1.68 14.40 -16.68
N LYS A 142 -2.01 14.52 -17.97
CA LYS A 142 -2.91 15.56 -18.49
C LYS A 142 -4.32 15.45 -17.93
N ASN A 143 -4.76 14.25 -17.59
CA ASN A 143 -6.08 13.95 -17.07
C ASN A 143 -6.10 13.92 -15.51
N LEU A 144 -4.94 14.14 -14.87
CA LEU A 144 -4.84 14.09 -13.42
C LEU A 144 -5.57 15.26 -12.77
N MET A 145 -6.60 14.96 -11.99
CA MET A 145 -7.35 15.94 -11.22
C MET A 145 -6.78 16.19 -9.84
N ALA A 146 -6.27 15.13 -9.19
CA ALA A 146 -5.72 15.23 -7.84
C ALA A 146 -4.65 14.17 -7.58
N GLU A 147 -3.63 14.57 -6.82
CA GLU A 147 -2.64 13.71 -6.20
C GLU A 147 -3.02 13.47 -4.74
N ASN A 148 -3.09 12.21 -4.34
CA ASN A 148 -3.48 11.86 -2.98
C ASN A 148 -2.33 11.20 -2.22
N ALA A 149 -2.18 11.57 -0.95
CA ALA A 149 -1.25 10.91 -0.03
C ALA A 149 -1.91 9.74 0.72
N CYS A 150 -3.23 9.79 0.91
CA CYS A 150 -4.01 8.74 1.56
C CYS A 150 -4.85 7.97 0.54
N VAL A 151 -4.49 6.71 0.29
CA VAL A 151 -5.19 5.85 -0.68
C VAL A 151 -6.65 5.59 -0.26
N ILE A 152 -6.92 5.44 1.02
CA ILE A 152 -8.29 5.21 1.52
C ILE A 152 -9.17 6.43 1.26
N SER A 153 -8.68 7.64 1.51
CA SER A 153 -9.42 8.87 1.20
C SER A 153 -9.70 8.99 -0.31
N MET A 154 -8.69 8.71 -1.13
CA MET A 154 -8.83 8.70 -2.59
C MET A 154 -9.89 7.68 -3.06
N MET A 155 -9.91 6.49 -2.46
CA MET A 155 -10.93 5.48 -2.77
C MET A 155 -12.34 5.93 -2.37
N CYS A 156 -12.49 6.66 -1.26
CA CYS A 156 -13.79 7.28 -0.91
C CYS A 156 -14.22 8.27 -1.99
N ASP A 157 -13.34 9.15 -2.43
CA ASP A 157 -13.63 10.12 -3.49
C ASP A 157 -13.99 9.44 -4.83
N LEU A 158 -13.30 8.36 -5.17
CA LEU A 158 -13.59 7.57 -6.37
C LEU A 158 -15.01 6.95 -6.32
N VAL A 159 -15.37 6.29 -5.23
CA VAL A 159 -16.70 5.66 -5.10
C VAL A 159 -17.84 6.66 -4.98
N GLU A 160 -17.54 7.92 -4.65
CA GLU A 160 -18.47 9.06 -4.70
C GLU A 160 -18.56 9.70 -6.10
N GLY A 161 -17.85 9.16 -7.09
CA GLY A 161 -17.90 9.64 -8.48
C GLY A 161 -17.13 10.95 -8.73
N LYS A 162 -16.23 11.35 -7.81
CA LYS A 162 -15.39 12.54 -7.99
C LYS A 162 -14.30 12.34 -9.03
N ALA A 163 -13.97 11.08 -9.35
CA ALA A 163 -13.09 10.70 -10.44
C ALA A 163 -13.65 9.48 -11.16
N ASP A 164 -13.13 9.20 -12.35
CA ASP A 164 -13.53 8.08 -13.19
C ASP A 164 -12.67 6.84 -12.95
N VAL A 165 -11.39 7.06 -12.59
CA VAL A 165 -10.41 5.98 -12.52
C VAL A 165 -9.23 6.32 -11.60
N SER A 166 -8.63 5.24 -11.05
CA SER A 166 -7.36 5.28 -10.35
C SER A 166 -6.54 4.02 -10.59
N ILE A 167 -5.27 4.02 -10.13
CA ILE A 167 -4.41 2.84 -10.02
C ILE A 167 -4.14 2.62 -8.53
N ILE A 168 -4.49 1.43 -8.02
CA ILE A 168 -4.36 1.10 -6.60
C ILE A 168 -3.73 -0.27 -6.37
N GLU A 169 -3.34 -0.53 -5.14
CA GLU A 169 -2.96 -1.87 -4.69
C GLU A 169 -4.18 -2.79 -4.73
N LYS A 170 -4.04 -3.95 -5.38
CA LYS A 170 -5.11 -4.93 -5.59
C LYS A 170 -5.79 -5.36 -4.29
N ARG A 171 -5.05 -5.45 -3.17
CA ARG A 171 -5.63 -5.80 -1.86
C ARG A 171 -6.83 -4.91 -1.45
N LEU A 172 -6.89 -3.67 -1.94
CA LEU A 172 -7.99 -2.76 -1.62
C LEU A 172 -9.29 -3.11 -2.35
N THR A 173 -9.25 -3.96 -3.37
CA THR A 173 -10.46 -4.40 -4.08
C THR A 173 -11.32 -5.35 -3.24
N THR A 174 -10.75 -5.99 -2.22
CA THR A 174 -11.45 -6.88 -1.29
C THR A 174 -11.85 -6.21 0.02
N HIS A 175 -11.46 -4.95 0.20
CA HIS A 175 -11.78 -4.20 1.41
C HIS A 175 -13.29 -3.96 1.53
N ASP A 176 -13.90 -4.25 2.67
CA ASP A 176 -15.36 -4.22 2.88
C ASP A 176 -16.01 -2.88 2.51
N ARG A 177 -15.32 -1.75 2.69
CA ARG A 177 -15.83 -0.43 2.31
C ARG A 177 -15.96 -0.21 0.81
N PHE A 178 -15.24 -0.99 -0.02
CA PHE A 178 -15.08 -0.71 -1.45
C PHE A 178 -15.51 -1.84 -2.36
N LYS A 179 -15.37 -3.11 -1.96
CA LYS A 179 -15.53 -4.31 -2.81
C LYS A 179 -16.82 -4.34 -3.66
N ASP A 180 -17.92 -3.82 -3.11
CA ASP A 180 -19.22 -3.82 -3.79
C ASP A 180 -19.53 -2.49 -4.53
N ARG A 181 -18.61 -1.51 -4.42
CA ARG A 181 -18.79 -0.15 -4.94
C ARG A 181 -17.82 0.21 -6.08
N ILE A 182 -16.96 -0.73 -6.46
CA ILE A 182 -15.96 -0.56 -7.50
C ILE A 182 -16.00 -1.70 -8.52
N GLU A 183 -15.37 -1.46 -9.66
CA GLU A 183 -14.88 -2.46 -10.59
C GLU A 183 -13.38 -2.31 -10.75
N TYR A 184 -12.69 -3.39 -11.11
CA TYR A 184 -11.25 -3.32 -11.33
C TYR A 184 -10.81 -4.17 -12.52
N PHE A 185 -9.71 -3.74 -13.15
CA PHE A 185 -9.13 -4.36 -14.33
C PHE A 185 -7.65 -4.60 -14.09
N SER A 186 -7.16 -5.75 -14.55
CA SER A 186 -5.75 -6.13 -14.39
C SER A 186 -4.87 -5.27 -15.29
N ILE A 187 -3.71 -4.88 -14.76
CA ILE A 187 -2.64 -4.24 -15.54
C ILE A 187 -1.73 -5.36 -16.07
N PRO A 188 -1.34 -5.34 -17.36
CA PRO A 188 -0.39 -6.32 -17.88
C PRO A 188 0.91 -6.36 -17.06
N ALA A 189 1.36 -7.56 -16.70
CA ALA A 189 2.47 -7.79 -15.77
C ALA A 189 3.77 -7.07 -16.18
N GLN A 190 4.01 -6.89 -17.48
CA GLN A 190 5.17 -6.17 -17.98
C GLN A 190 5.22 -4.69 -17.56
N PHE A 191 4.10 -4.10 -17.17
CA PHE A 191 4.01 -2.71 -16.72
C PHE A 191 4.01 -2.57 -15.20
N VAL A 192 3.89 -3.68 -14.46
CA VAL A 192 3.87 -3.65 -12.99
C VAL A 192 5.26 -3.94 -12.44
N PRO A 193 5.96 -2.94 -11.88
CA PRO A 193 7.26 -3.18 -11.27
C PRO A 193 7.09 -4.06 -10.01
N PRO A 194 8.03 -4.98 -9.72
CA PRO A 194 8.01 -5.76 -8.50
C PRO A 194 7.97 -4.86 -7.26
N ALA A 195 7.03 -5.07 -6.37
CA ALA A 195 6.86 -4.29 -5.14
C ALA A 195 6.75 -5.21 -3.93
N PRO A 196 7.91 -5.71 -3.41
CA PRO A 196 7.93 -6.54 -2.22
C PRO A 196 7.59 -5.72 -0.96
N LEU A 197 6.80 -6.32 -0.08
CA LEU A 197 6.54 -5.87 1.29
C LEU A 197 7.37 -6.71 2.27
N THR A 198 7.94 -6.09 3.27
CA THR A 198 8.82 -6.72 4.28
C THR A 198 8.38 -6.39 5.69
#